data_320b90ef517ef10757f8d5e4b6693e26
#
_entry.id   320b90ef517ef10757f8d5e4b6693e26
#
_cell.length_a   1.000
_cell.length_b   1.000
_cell.length_c   1.000
_cell.angle_alpha   90.00
_cell.angle_beta   90.00
_cell.angle_gamma   90.00
#
_symmetry.space_group_name_H-M   'P 1'
#
loop_
_entity.id
_entity.type
_entity.pdbx_description
1 polymer ?
#
loop_
_entity_poly.entity_id
_entity_poly.type
_entity_poly.pdbx_seq_one_letter_code
_entity_poly.pdbx_strand_id
1 'polypeptide(L)'
;MVAPMKPLQRGIIDEMFGVGVKSIDGLLTCGKGQKMGIFAGSGVGKSTLMGMIVRGCSASIKVIALIGERGREIPEFIHKNLQGDLSNTVLVVATSDDSPLMRKYGAFCAMSVAEYFKNQGHDVLFMMDSVTRFAMAQREIGLALGEPPTSKGYPPSSLTLLPQLMERAGKEQNKGSITAFFTVLVEGDDLSDPIADQSRSILDGHIVLSRELTDHGIYPPINILNSASRVSKEVSSHEHNMAARKFRKLHALLKENEVLIRIGSYQRGFDSELDEAMDKKESMGAFMAQEEEEIVDSQQSIQQLIEMMQIP
;
A
#
# COMPACT_ATOMS: atom_id res chain seq x y z
N MET A 1 16.67 20.75 2.36
CA MET A 1 15.73 19.75 1.83
C MET A 1 15.73 19.88 0.31
N VAL A 2 15.78 18.75 -0.41
CA VAL A 2 15.67 18.75 -1.87
C VAL A 2 14.20 18.92 -2.24
N ALA A 3 13.91 19.74 -3.25
CA ALA A 3 12.54 19.94 -3.75
C ALA A 3 12.05 18.69 -4.49
N PRO A 4 10.74 18.43 -4.53
CA PRO A 4 10.16 17.39 -5.37
C PRO A 4 10.54 17.54 -6.84
N MET A 5 10.51 16.43 -7.58
CA MET A 5 10.79 16.38 -9.01
C MET A 5 9.87 17.33 -9.79
N LYS A 6 10.44 18.09 -10.73
CA LYS A 6 9.63 19.00 -11.57
C LYS A 6 8.66 18.20 -12.43
N PRO A 7 7.41 18.70 -12.65
CA PRO A 7 6.39 17.95 -13.39
C PRO A 7 6.83 17.48 -14.77
N LEU A 8 7.54 18.31 -15.53
CA LEU A 8 8.02 17.99 -16.88
C LEU A 8 9.16 16.96 -16.94
N GLN A 9 9.75 16.62 -15.81
CA GLN A 9 10.79 15.58 -15.70
C GLN A 9 10.21 14.22 -15.28
N ARG A 10 8.92 14.17 -14.91
CA ARG A 10 8.25 12.92 -14.54
C ARG A 10 8.07 12.02 -15.76
N GLY A 11 8.39 10.74 -15.60
CA GLY A 11 8.07 9.70 -16.56
C GLY A 11 6.63 9.23 -16.44
N ILE A 12 6.11 8.66 -17.52
CA ILE A 12 4.79 8.01 -17.51
C ILE A 12 4.91 6.66 -16.77
N ILE A 13 3.90 6.32 -15.99
CA ILE A 13 3.78 5.02 -15.34
C ILE A 13 3.09 4.09 -16.35
N ASP A 14 3.88 3.28 -17.05
CA ASP A 14 3.46 2.41 -18.15
C ASP A 14 3.91 0.94 -17.99
N GLU A 15 4.67 0.67 -16.92
CA GLU A 15 5.16 -0.66 -16.61
C GLU A 15 4.62 -1.13 -15.26
N MET A 16 4.22 -2.39 -15.18
CA MET A 16 3.81 -3.04 -13.93
C MET A 16 4.98 -3.17 -12.96
N PHE A 17 4.71 -2.93 -11.69
CA PHE A 17 5.60 -3.22 -10.58
C PHE A 17 5.00 -4.38 -9.77
N GLY A 18 5.53 -5.59 -9.96
CA GLY A 18 5.09 -6.77 -9.21
C GLY A 18 5.49 -6.67 -7.75
N VAL A 19 4.56 -7.00 -6.87
CA VAL A 19 4.76 -6.96 -5.40
C VAL A 19 4.72 -8.34 -4.75
N GLY A 20 4.37 -9.39 -5.51
CA GLY A 20 4.34 -10.77 -5.02
C GLY A 20 3.15 -11.07 -4.09
N VAL A 21 2.12 -10.24 -4.12
CA VAL A 21 0.85 -10.42 -3.37
C VAL A 21 -0.30 -10.57 -4.36
N LYS A 22 -0.90 -11.76 -4.43
CA LYS A 22 -1.94 -12.12 -5.42
C LYS A 22 -3.03 -11.06 -5.56
N SER A 23 -3.61 -10.64 -4.45
CA SER A 23 -4.69 -9.66 -4.42
C SER A 23 -4.25 -8.25 -4.85
N ILE A 24 -2.98 -7.88 -4.67
CA ILE A 24 -2.45 -6.60 -5.16
C ILE A 24 -2.12 -6.72 -6.65
N ASP A 25 -1.32 -7.70 -7.04
CA ASP A 25 -0.88 -7.87 -8.42
C ASP A 25 -2.06 -8.09 -9.38
N GLY A 26 -3.09 -8.86 -8.95
CA GLY A 26 -4.27 -9.15 -9.75
C GLY A 26 -5.36 -8.06 -9.72
N LEU A 27 -5.60 -7.41 -8.57
CA LEU A 27 -6.80 -6.58 -8.38
C LEU A 27 -6.50 -5.09 -8.13
N LEU A 28 -5.27 -4.77 -7.73
CA LEU A 28 -4.80 -3.42 -7.36
C LEU A 28 -3.48 -3.09 -8.04
N THR A 29 -3.24 -3.64 -9.20
CA THR A 29 -1.97 -3.64 -9.94
C THR A 29 -1.21 -2.33 -9.80
N CYS A 30 0.02 -2.43 -9.32
CA CYS A 30 0.91 -1.30 -9.12
C CYS A 30 1.78 -1.05 -10.35
N GLY A 31 2.10 0.22 -10.60
CA GLY A 31 3.03 0.62 -11.65
C GLY A 31 4.39 1.07 -11.10
N LYS A 32 5.44 0.93 -11.89
CA LYS A 32 6.79 1.44 -11.56
C LYS A 32 6.77 2.96 -11.40
N GLY A 33 7.15 3.43 -10.22
CA GLY A 33 7.10 4.83 -9.86
C GLY A 33 5.76 5.30 -9.27
N GLN A 34 4.83 4.39 -9.00
CA GLN A 34 3.57 4.72 -8.32
C GLN A 34 3.75 4.95 -6.83
N LYS A 35 2.94 5.83 -6.27
CA LYS A 35 2.83 6.07 -4.83
C LYS A 35 1.56 5.41 -4.29
N MET A 36 1.71 4.38 -3.47
CA MET A 36 0.61 3.65 -2.84
C MET A 36 0.55 3.92 -1.33
N GLY A 37 -0.66 4.04 -0.79
CA GLY A 37 -0.90 4.09 0.65
C GLY A 37 -1.35 2.74 1.19
N ILE A 38 -0.87 2.34 2.37
CA ILE A 38 -1.40 1.21 3.13
C ILE A 38 -2.08 1.80 4.36
N PHE A 39 -3.41 1.77 4.37
CA PHE A 39 -4.24 2.32 5.45
C PHE A 39 -4.67 1.18 6.36
N ALA A 40 -4.28 1.27 7.63
CA ALA A 40 -4.52 0.19 8.57
C ALA A 40 -4.75 0.72 10.00
N GLY A 41 -5.67 0.09 10.71
CA GLY A 41 -5.76 0.20 12.16
C GLY A 41 -4.60 -0.53 12.86
N SER A 42 -4.48 -0.36 14.16
CA SER A 42 -3.47 -1.07 14.95
C SER A 42 -3.75 -2.58 14.98
N GLY A 43 -2.74 -3.40 14.73
CA GLY A 43 -2.82 -4.87 14.84
C GLY A 43 -3.58 -5.58 13.71
N VAL A 44 -3.82 -4.94 12.57
CA VAL A 44 -4.59 -5.50 11.44
C VAL A 44 -3.68 -6.19 10.40
N GLY A 45 -2.41 -6.49 10.71
CA GLY A 45 -1.52 -7.17 9.75
C GLY A 45 -0.72 -6.25 8.82
N LYS A 46 -0.60 -4.95 9.14
CA LYS A 46 0.20 -3.98 8.37
C LYS A 46 1.64 -4.46 8.15
N SER A 47 2.34 -4.83 9.23
CA SER A 47 3.76 -5.23 9.17
C SER A 47 3.94 -6.52 8.38
N THR A 48 3.00 -7.47 8.47
CA THR A 48 2.97 -8.70 7.67
C THR A 48 2.88 -8.37 6.19
N LEU A 49 1.91 -7.54 5.78
CA LEU A 49 1.79 -7.13 4.37
C LEU A 49 3.04 -6.40 3.87
N MET A 50 3.63 -5.52 4.69
CA MET A 50 4.90 -4.87 4.35
C MET A 50 6.01 -5.89 4.08
N GLY A 51 6.13 -6.91 4.94
CA GLY A 51 7.09 -8.00 4.76
C GLY A 51 6.86 -8.76 3.47
N MET A 52 5.62 -9.12 3.16
CA MET A 52 5.26 -9.80 1.90
C MET A 52 5.70 -8.97 0.68
N ILE A 53 5.38 -7.67 0.66
CA ILE A 53 5.77 -6.75 -0.44
C ILE A 53 7.29 -6.65 -0.55
N VAL A 54 8.00 -6.49 0.56
CA VAL A 54 9.47 -6.37 0.55
C VAL A 54 10.14 -7.65 0.02
N ARG A 55 9.63 -8.84 0.38
CA ARG A 55 10.17 -10.11 -0.11
C ARG A 55 9.79 -10.40 -1.56
N GLY A 56 8.55 -10.10 -1.95
CA GLY A 56 7.98 -10.48 -3.25
C GLY A 56 8.18 -9.46 -4.37
N CYS A 57 8.60 -8.23 -4.08
CA CYS A 57 8.66 -7.18 -5.09
C CYS A 57 9.80 -7.37 -6.10
N SER A 58 9.59 -6.84 -7.30
CA SER A 58 10.55 -6.87 -8.41
C SER A 58 11.67 -5.82 -8.33
N ALA A 59 11.75 -5.03 -7.25
CA ALA A 59 12.75 -3.98 -7.10
C ALA A 59 14.16 -4.53 -6.85
N SER A 60 15.16 -3.97 -7.53
CA SER A 60 16.57 -4.32 -7.33
C SER A 60 17.14 -3.76 -6.02
N ILE A 61 16.64 -2.62 -5.57
CA ILE A 61 17.05 -1.93 -4.33
C ILE A 61 15.81 -1.61 -3.51
N LYS A 62 15.92 -1.81 -2.20
CA LYS A 62 14.85 -1.52 -1.23
C LYS A 62 15.35 -0.49 -0.23
N VAL A 63 14.57 0.57 -0.02
CA VAL A 63 14.85 1.59 1.01
C VAL A 63 13.65 1.64 1.94
N ILE A 64 13.86 1.26 3.20
CA ILE A 64 12.80 1.14 4.20
C ILE A 64 13.06 2.16 5.30
N ALA A 65 12.06 3.02 5.54
CA ALA A 65 12.08 4.03 6.58
C ALA A 65 11.14 3.63 7.72
N LEU A 66 11.68 3.24 8.88
CA LEU A 66 10.91 2.96 10.09
C LEU A 66 10.93 4.20 10.97
N ILE A 67 9.86 4.99 10.91
CA ILE A 67 9.78 6.31 11.53
C ILE A 67 8.74 6.33 12.66
N GLY A 68 9.22 6.46 13.88
CA GLY A 68 8.39 6.50 15.09
C GLY A 68 7.87 5.14 15.54
N GLU A 69 8.41 4.05 15.02
CA GLU A 69 8.11 2.69 15.47
C GLU A 69 8.87 2.39 16.78
N ARG A 70 8.39 1.41 17.55
CA ARG A 70 8.99 1.04 18.82
C ARG A 70 10.34 0.35 18.60
N GLY A 71 11.35 0.69 19.38
CA GLY A 71 12.70 0.10 19.27
C GLY A 71 12.70 -1.43 19.25
N ARG A 72 11.82 -2.09 20.03
CA ARG A 72 11.69 -3.57 20.07
C ARG A 72 11.19 -4.18 18.76
N GLU A 73 10.43 -3.42 17.97
CA GLU A 73 9.84 -3.90 16.70
C GLU A 73 10.87 -3.92 15.56
N ILE A 74 11.96 -3.20 15.69
CA ILE A 74 13.01 -3.11 14.66
C ILE A 74 13.74 -4.45 14.43
N PRO A 75 14.30 -5.11 15.47
CA PRO A 75 14.91 -6.44 15.30
C PRO A 75 13.90 -7.49 14.80
N GLU A 76 12.66 -7.42 15.27
CA GLU A 76 11.58 -8.30 14.83
C GLU A 76 11.28 -8.12 13.34
N PHE A 77 11.21 -6.88 12.87
CA PHE A 77 11.01 -6.56 11.45
C PHE A 77 12.15 -7.10 10.57
N ILE A 78 13.41 -6.89 11.00
CA ILE A 78 14.58 -7.40 10.27
C ILE A 78 14.55 -8.94 10.20
N HIS A 79 14.26 -9.60 11.31
CA HIS A 79 14.26 -11.06 11.37
C HIS A 79 13.10 -11.68 10.57
N LYS A 80 11.87 -11.20 10.76
CA LYS A 80 10.68 -11.77 10.12
C LYS A 80 10.50 -11.30 8.67
N ASN A 81 10.57 -9.98 8.46
CA ASN A 81 10.18 -9.40 7.18
C ASN A 81 11.32 -9.36 6.17
N LEU A 82 12.56 -9.24 6.62
CA LEU A 82 13.76 -9.24 5.78
C LEU A 82 14.53 -10.56 5.83
N GLN A 83 14.11 -11.52 6.69
CA GLN A 83 14.80 -12.82 6.90
C GLN A 83 16.30 -12.64 7.23
N GLY A 84 16.66 -11.49 7.82
CA GLY A 84 18.04 -11.13 8.12
C GLY A 84 18.88 -10.70 6.90
N ASP A 85 18.34 -10.72 5.69
CA ASP A 85 19.07 -10.31 4.49
C ASP A 85 18.89 -8.81 4.20
N LEU A 86 19.98 -8.08 4.31
CA LEU A 86 20.07 -6.65 4.01
C LEU A 86 20.96 -6.36 2.78
N SER A 87 21.32 -7.36 1.97
CA SER A 87 22.27 -7.21 0.87
C SER A 87 21.83 -6.19 -0.19
N ASN A 88 20.52 -6.05 -0.41
CA ASN A 88 19.92 -5.08 -1.34
C ASN A 88 18.98 -4.09 -0.63
N THR A 89 19.08 -3.96 0.69
CA THR A 89 18.15 -3.19 1.51
C THR A 89 18.89 -2.16 2.35
N VAL A 90 18.44 -0.89 2.27
CA VAL A 90 18.86 0.16 3.20
C VAL A 90 17.73 0.41 4.19
N LEU A 91 18.04 0.26 5.47
CA LEU A 91 17.10 0.51 6.55
C LEU A 91 17.45 1.82 7.27
N VAL A 92 16.53 2.78 7.26
CA VAL A 92 16.65 4.03 8.01
C VAL A 92 15.67 4.00 9.17
N VAL A 93 16.21 4.11 10.38
CA VAL A 93 15.43 3.96 11.63
C VAL A 93 15.49 5.25 12.43
N ALA A 94 14.31 5.74 12.83
CA ALA A 94 14.15 6.75 13.87
C ALA A 94 12.98 6.31 14.75
N THR A 95 13.26 5.85 15.96
CA THR A 95 12.29 5.21 16.84
C THR A 95 11.36 6.20 17.55
N SER A 96 10.35 5.70 18.25
CA SER A 96 9.37 6.53 18.97
C SER A 96 9.97 7.36 20.11
N ASP A 97 11.11 6.94 20.64
CA ASP A 97 11.88 7.60 21.69
C ASP A 97 12.92 8.62 21.16
N ASP A 98 13.16 8.63 19.84
CA ASP A 98 13.97 9.66 19.21
C ASP A 98 13.24 11.02 19.18
N SER A 99 14.03 12.11 19.12
CA SER A 99 13.47 13.46 19.05
C SER A 99 12.58 13.67 17.80
N PRO A 100 11.61 14.58 17.85
CA PRO A 100 10.79 14.91 16.69
C PRO A 100 11.60 15.30 15.44
N LEU A 101 12.72 15.98 15.64
CA LEU A 101 13.63 16.35 14.56
C LEU A 101 14.29 15.12 13.92
N MET A 102 14.73 14.14 14.71
CA MET A 102 15.29 12.90 14.19
C MET A 102 14.27 12.12 13.38
N ARG A 103 13.04 11.96 13.88
CA ARG A 103 11.95 11.29 13.17
C ARG A 103 11.61 12.01 11.86
N LYS A 104 11.55 13.35 11.86
CA LYS A 104 11.32 14.14 10.66
C LYS A 104 12.44 13.99 9.63
N TYR A 105 13.69 14.20 10.04
CA TYR A 105 14.82 14.15 9.11
C TYR A 105 15.21 12.74 8.70
N GLY A 106 14.91 11.72 9.51
CA GLY A 106 15.05 10.32 9.15
C GLY A 106 14.23 9.96 7.90
N ALA A 107 12.97 10.41 7.83
CA ALA A 107 12.13 10.21 6.66
C ALA A 107 12.70 10.87 5.39
N PHE A 108 13.17 12.12 5.51
CA PHE A 108 13.81 12.82 4.38
C PHE A 108 15.16 12.21 3.98
N CYS A 109 15.93 11.71 4.94
CA CYS A 109 17.17 10.98 4.68
C CYS A 109 16.91 9.71 3.87
N ALA A 110 15.95 8.89 4.30
CA ALA A 110 15.55 7.68 3.58
C ALA A 110 15.14 7.98 2.12
N MET A 111 14.32 9.01 1.93
CA MET A 111 13.93 9.43 0.59
C MET A 111 15.12 9.90 -0.26
N SER A 112 16.09 10.60 0.34
CA SER A 112 17.31 11.02 -0.36
C SER A 112 18.19 9.84 -0.77
N VAL A 113 18.23 8.78 0.03
CA VAL A 113 18.90 7.52 -0.31
C VAL A 113 18.19 6.84 -1.49
N ALA A 114 16.86 6.79 -1.49
CA ALA A 114 16.10 6.25 -2.60
C ALA A 114 16.34 7.04 -3.91
N GLU A 115 16.36 8.36 -3.83
CA GLU A 115 16.68 9.24 -4.98
C GLU A 115 18.11 9.02 -5.52
N TYR A 116 19.06 8.76 -4.63
CA TYR A 116 20.43 8.45 -5.04
C TYR A 116 20.48 7.22 -5.96
N PHE A 117 19.84 6.11 -5.55
CA PHE A 117 19.79 4.90 -6.38
C PHE A 117 18.94 5.07 -7.65
N LYS A 118 17.80 5.76 -7.56
CA LYS A 118 17.01 6.12 -8.74
C LYS A 118 17.85 6.90 -9.77
N ASN A 119 18.67 7.85 -9.33
CA ASN A 119 19.51 8.64 -10.22
C ASN A 119 20.63 7.82 -10.89
N GLN A 120 20.95 6.64 -10.35
CA GLN A 120 21.84 5.66 -10.96
C GLN A 120 21.13 4.69 -11.93
N GLY A 121 19.83 4.86 -12.14
CA GLY A 121 19.04 4.04 -13.05
C GLY A 121 18.36 2.83 -12.41
N HIS A 122 18.39 2.70 -11.08
CA HIS A 122 17.73 1.58 -10.39
C HIS A 122 16.23 1.82 -10.21
N ASP A 123 15.46 0.73 -10.28
CA ASP A 123 14.08 0.69 -9.78
C ASP A 123 14.12 0.40 -8.29
N VAL A 124 13.67 1.36 -7.51
CA VAL A 124 13.75 1.35 -6.04
C VAL A 124 12.36 1.11 -5.45
N LEU A 125 12.22 0.14 -4.55
CA LEU A 125 11.12 0.11 -3.60
C LEU A 125 11.44 1.07 -2.46
N PHE A 126 10.60 2.07 -2.25
CA PHE A 126 10.61 2.89 -1.05
C PHE A 126 9.43 2.50 -0.16
N MET A 127 9.69 2.15 1.09
CA MET A 127 8.64 1.82 2.04
C MET A 127 8.82 2.65 3.31
N MET A 128 7.74 3.30 3.76
CA MET A 128 7.79 4.14 4.95
C MET A 128 6.71 3.75 5.96
N ASP A 129 7.13 3.39 7.16
CA ASP A 129 6.30 3.11 8.32
C ASP A 129 6.66 4.06 9.48
N SER A 130 5.86 5.09 9.75
CA SER A 130 4.63 5.50 9.11
C SER A 130 4.58 7.01 8.83
N VAL A 131 3.78 7.39 7.84
CA VAL A 131 3.45 8.80 7.54
C VAL A 131 2.78 9.47 8.73
N THR A 132 1.93 8.76 9.44
CA THR A 132 1.25 9.29 10.64
C THR A 132 2.26 9.70 11.71
N ARG A 133 3.27 8.88 11.98
CA ARG A 133 4.33 9.20 12.95
C ARG A 133 5.21 10.37 12.50
N PHE A 134 5.47 10.46 11.20
CA PHE A 134 6.17 11.60 10.60
C PHE A 134 5.37 12.91 10.77
N ALA A 135 4.06 12.88 10.51
CA ALA A 135 3.18 14.02 10.71
C ALA A 135 3.07 14.40 12.20
N MET A 136 3.05 13.43 13.11
CA MET A 136 3.08 13.66 14.56
C MET A 136 4.38 14.33 15.01
N ALA A 137 5.53 13.94 14.46
CA ALA A 137 6.80 14.60 14.72
C ALA A 137 6.76 16.08 14.32
N GLN A 138 6.21 16.39 13.15
CA GLN A 138 6.04 17.78 12.73
C GLN A 138 5.01 18.53 13.60
N ARG A 139 3.96 17.84 14.07
CA ARG A 139 3.00 18.42 15.02
C ARG A 139 3.71 18.87 16.30
N GLU A 140 4.55 18.03 16.89
CA GLU A 140 5.32 18.37 18.09
C GLU A 140 6.23 19.59 17.84
N ILE A 141 6.90 19.65 16.69
CA ILE A 141 7.76 20.78 16.30
C ILE A 141 6.94 22.06 16.12
N GLY A 142 5.84 22.00 15.35
CA GLY A 142 5.02 23.17 15.06
C GLY A 142 4.38 23.76 16.32
N LEU A 143 3.83 22.91 17.21
CA LEU A 143 3.27 23.36 18.48
C LEU A 143 4.34 23.98 19.39
N ALA A 144 5.54 23.42 19.44
CA ALA A 144 6.66 24.00 20.20
C ALA A 144 7.11 25.35 19.65
N LEU A 145 6.93 25.61 18.35
CA LEU A 145 7.19 26.89 17.69
C LEU A 145 6.01 27.88 17.78
N GLY A 146 4.92 27.52 18.45
CA GLY A 146 3.74 28.37 18.63
C GLY A 146 2.76 28.37 17.47
N GLU A 147 2.84 27.43 16.53
CA GLU A 147 1.81 27.27 15.49
C GLU A 147 0.46 26.91 16.14
N PRO A 148 -0.65 27.55 15.74
CA PRO A 148 -1.96 27.20 16.28
C PRO A 148 -2.40 25.80 15.77
N PRO A 149 -2.95 24.96 16.67
CA PRO A 149 -3.52 23.68 16.26
C PRO A 149 -4.80 23.89 15.44
N THR A 150 -5.00 23.04 14.44
CA THR A 150 -6.20 22.96 13.61
C THR A 150 -6.93 21.63 13.82
N SER A 151 -7.39 20.96 12.78
CA SER A 151 -8.12 19.71 12.86
C SER A 151 -7.33 18.62 13.59
N LYS A 152 -7.96 17.95 14.54
CA LYS A 152 -7.39 16.91 15.43
C LYS A 152 -6.05 17.33 16.08
N GLY A 153 -5.84 18.64 16.29
CA GLY A 153 -4.67 19.19 16.94
C GLY A 153 -3.39 19.24 16.07
N TYR A 154 -3.49 19.01 14.77
CA TYR A 154 -2.38 19.19 13.85
C TYR A 154 -2.23 20.67 13.45
N PRO A 155 -1.04 21.25 13.56
CA PRO A 155 -0.77 22.58 12.98
C PRO A 155 -0.70 22.48 11.44
N PRO A 156 -0.90 23.59 10.72
CA PRO A 156 -0.86 23.63 9.26
C PRO A 156 0.41 23.04 8.65
N SER A 157 1.56 23.22 9.31
CA SER A 157 2.83 22.70 8.85
C SER A 157 2.87 21.16 8.76
N SER A 158 2.08 20.44 9.56
CA SER A 158 2.02 18.96 9.51
C SER A 158 1.42 18.49 8.20
N LEU A 159 0.39 19.16 7.67
CA LEU A 159 -0.24 18.80 6.40
C LEU A 159 0.62 19.23 5.20
N THR A 160 1.21 20.44 5.24
CA THR A 160 2.04 20.94 4.14
C THR A 160 3.35 20.18 3.98
N LEU A 161 3.80 19.46 5.01
CA LEU A 161 5.03 18.66 4.95
C LEU A 161 4.84 17.35 4.18
N LEU A 162 3.62 16.77 4.14
CA LEU A 162 3.34 15.49 3.50
C LEU A 162 3.67 15.51 2.00
N PRO A 163 3.15 16.45 1.19
CA PRO A 163 3.49 16.49 -0.23
C PRO A 163 4.98 16.77 -0.47
N GLN A 164 5.67 17.50 0.41
CA GLN A 164 7.12 17.76 0.29
C GLN A 164 7.95 16.47 0.34
N LEU A 165 7.50 15.46 1.08
CA LEU A 165 8.14 14.15 1.14
C LEU A 165 7.61 13.23 0.03
N MET A 166 6.29 13.04 -0.04
CA MET A 166 5.67 12.01 -0.86
C MET A 166 5.80 12.27 -2.36
N GLU A 167 5.80 13.55 -2.79
CA GLU A 167 5.98 13.93 -4.18
C GLU A 167 7.42 13.79 -4.71
N ARG A 168 8.36 13.41 -3.86
CA ARG A 168 9.73 13.08 -4.28
C ARG A 168 9.82 11.67 -4.89
N ALA A 169 8.91 10.78 -4.55
CA ALA A 169 8.77 9.47 -5.21
C ALA A 169 8.20 9.61 -6.62
N GLY A 170 8.49 8.63 -7.47
CA GLY A 170 7.99 8.59 -8.84
C GLY A 170 9.02 8.10 -9.85
N LYS A 171 8.57 7.97 -11.11
CA LYS A 171 9.42 7.68 -12.28
C LYS A 171 9.95 8.99 -12.85
N GLU A 172 11.23 9.03 -13.21
CA GLU A 172 11.88 10.17 -13.87
C GLU A 172 12.31 9.76 -15.28
N GLN A 173 12.13 10.64 -16.26
CA GLN A 173 12.53 10.36 -17.63
C GLN A 173 14.05 10.07 -17.72
N ASN A 174 14.41 8.99 -18.43
CA ASN A 174 15.80 8.54 -18.63
C ASN A 174 16.57 8.20 -17.35
N LYS A 175 15.86 7.91 -16.25
CA LYS A 175 16.44 7.43 -14.99
C LYS A 175 15.62 6.24 -14.47
N GLY A 176 15.97 5.76 -13.29
CA GLY A 176 15.18 4.75 -12.59
C GLY A 176 13.89 5.31 -12.00
N SER A 177 13.23 4.49 -11.20
CA SER A 177 11.98 4.84 -10.53
C SER A 177 12.05 4.65 -9.02
N ILE A 178 11.19 5.35 -8.28
CA ILE A 178 10.89 5.09 -6.87
C ILE A 178 9.42 4.72 -6.78
N THR A 179 9.13 3.43 -6.66
CA THR A 179 7.80 2.92 -6.32
C THR A 179 7.66 2.96 -4.81
N ALA A 180 6.70 3.73 -4.31
CA ALA A 180 6.62 4.03 -2.89
C ALA A 180 5.36 3.46 -2.23
N PHE A 181 5.54 2.81 -1.09
CA PHE A 181 4.47 2.40 -0.19
C PHE A 181 4.56 3.19 1.12
N PHE A 182 3.52 3.96 1.39
CA PHE A 182 3.40 4.78 2.59
C PHE A 182 2.34 4.20 3.51
N THR A 183 2.72 3.79 4.72
CA THR A 183 1.72 3.35 5.68
C THR A 183 1.10 4.53 6.42
N VAL A 184 -0.20 4.48 6.58
CA VAL A 184 -1.00 5.47 7.30
C VAL A 184 -1.80 4.76 8.38
N LEU A 185 -1.56 5.13 9.64
CA LEU A 185 -2.32 4.59 10.76
C LEU A 185 -3.68 5.29 10.84
N VAL A 186 -4.74 4.50 10.88
CA VAL A 186 -6.13 4.96 10.91
C VAL A 186 -6.76 4.45 12.21
N GLU A 187 -6.99 5.33 13.17
CA GLU A 187 -7.63 4.96 14.43
C GLU A 187 -9.12 4.67 14.21
N GLY A 188 -9.59 3.50 14.66
CA GLY A 188 -10.99 3.10 14.55
C GLY A 188 -11.48 2.98 13.10
N ASP A 189 -10.57 2.70 12.15
CA ASP A 189 -10.86 2.61 10.71
C ASP A 189 -11.45 3.92 10.11
N ASP A 190 -11.19 5.08 10.79
CA ASP A 190 -11.66 6.40 10.40
C ASP A 190 -10.76 7.02 9.31
N LEU A 191 -11.10 6.80 8.05
CA LEU A 191 -10.43 7.38 6.88
C LEU A 191 -10.62 8.90 6.76
N SER A 192 -11.45 9.54 7.60
CA SER A 192 -11.63 11.00 7.64
C SER A 192 -10.58 11.74 8.48
N ASP A 193 -9.62 11.01 9.07
CA ASP A 193 -8.47 11.61 9.74
C ASP A 193 -7.71 12.55 8.79
N PRO A 194 -7.32 13.78 9.23
CA PRO A 194 -6.67 14.77 8.36
C PRO A 194 -5.41 14.26 7.65
N ILE A 195 -4.62 13.40 8.32
CA ILE A 195 -3.41 12.81 7.72
C ILE A 195 -3.79 11.75 6.70
N ALA A 196 -4.82 10.94 6.99
CA ALA A 196 -5.32 9.93 6.07
C ALA A 196 -5.90 10.58 4.81
N ASP A 197 -6.77 11.58 4.96
CA ASP A 197 -7.40 12.29 3.86
C ASP A 197 -6.36 13.02 2.99
N GLN A 198 -5.46 13.79 3.62
CA GLN A 198 -4.37 14.47 2.90
C GLN A 198 -3.46 13.47 2.17
N SER A 199 -3.11 12.34 2.79
CA SER A 199 -2.31 11.31 2.14
C SER A 199 -3.02 10.73 0.92
N ARG A 200 -4.32 10.41 1.01
CA ARG A 200 -5.12 9.91 -0.12
C ARG A 200 -5.17 10.88 -1.30
N SER A 201 -5.14 12.18 -1.04
CA SER A 201 -5.15 13.21 -2.10
C SER A 201 -3.85 13.25 -2.90
N ILE A 202 -2.72 12.89 -2.27
CA ILE A 202 -1.37 12.92 -2.87
C ILE A 202 -1.05 11.59 -3.58
N LEU A 203 -1.56 10.47 -3.06
CA LEU A 203 -1.22 9.13 -3.50
C LEU A 203 -1.95 8.74 -4.80
N ASP A 204 -1.31 7.88 -5.59
CA ASP A 204 -1.83 7.35 -6.85
C ASP A 204 -2.67 6.07 -6.64
N GLY A 205 -2.87 5.66 -5.39
CA GLY A 205 -3.68 4.52 -4.99
C GLY A 205 -3.59 4.25 -3.50
N HIS A 206 -4.46 3.39 -3.01
CA HIS A 206 -4.51 3.02 -1.59
C HIS A 206 -4.99 1.58 -1.41
N ILE A 207 -4.43 0.93 -0.41
CA ILE A 207 -4.77 -0.40 0.09
C ILE A 207 -5.32 -0.21 1.49
N VAL A 208 -6.56 -0.62 1.72
CA VAL A 208 -7.22 -0.55 3.03
C VAL A 208 -7.21 -1.95 3.64
N LEU A 209 -6.62 -2.09 4.82
CA LEU A 209 -6.69 -3.32 5.59
C LEU A 209 -7.94 -3.31 6.49
N SER A 210 -8.62 -4.44 6.58
CA SER A 210 -9.88 -4.61 7.29
C SER A 210 -9.72 -5.54 8.49
N ARG A 211 -10.12 -5.07 9.67
CA ARG A 211 -10.19 -5.89 10.87
C ARG A 211 -11.21 -7.03 10.72
N GLU A 212 -12.33 -6.78 10.06
CA GLU A 212 -13.36 -7.79 9.77
C GLU A 212 -12.76 -9.01 9.04
N LEU A 213 -11.88 -8.76 8.03
CA LEU A 213 -11.21 -9.87 7.33
C LEU A 213 -10.23 -10.62 8.22
N THR A 214 -9.53 -9.92 9.11
CA THR A 214 -8.65 -10.54 10.12
C THR A 214 -9.44 -11.43 11.06
N ASP A 215 -10.61 -10.98 11.52
CA ASP A 215 -11.50 -11.74 12.41
C ASP A 215 -12.03 -13.00 11.72
N HIS A 216 -12.16 -12.99 10.40
CA HIS A 216 -12.50 -14.16 9.57
C HIS A 216 -11.30 -15.03 9.16
N GLY A 217 -10.07 -14.71 9.62
CA GLY A 217 -8.86 -15.48 9.30
C GLY A 217 -8.36 -15.30 7.87
N ILE A 218 -8.76 -14.23 7.18
CA ILE A 218 -8.31 -13.95 5.80
C ILE A 218 -7.08 -13.05 5.84
N TYR A 219 -5.97 -13.57 5.33
CA TYR A 219 -4.68 -12.85 5.26
C TYR A 219 -4.11 -12.91 3.83
N PRO A 220 -3.48 -11.80 3.32
CA PRO A 220 -3.50 -10.47 3.91
C PRO A 220 -4.93 -9.88 3.93
N PRO A 221 -5.33 -9.14 4.97
CA PRO A 221 -6.71 -8.69 5.16
C PRO A 221 -7.04 -7.44 4.32
N ILE A 222 -6.82 -7.52 3.01
CA ILE A 222 -6.99 -6.41 2.07
C ILE A 222 -8.47 -6.30 1.69
N ASN A 223 -9.09 -5.17 2.04
CA ASN A 223 -10.44 -4.85 1.58
C ASN A 223 -10.39 -4.35 0.14
N ILE A 224 -10.66 -5.25 -0.80
CA ILE A 224 -10.58 -4.98 -2.24
C ILE A 224 -11.58 -3.90 -2.69
N LEU A 225 -12.78 -3.85 -2.08
CA LEU A 225 -13.81 -2.89 -2.46
C LEU A 225 -13.45 -1.46 -2.03
N ASN A 226 -12.78 -1.30 -0.91
CA ASN A 226 -12.34 -0.01 -0.37
C ASN A 226 -10.93 0.39 -0.83
N SER A 227 -10.28 -0.45 -1.64
CA SER A 227 -8.92 -0.22 -2.16
C SER A 227 -8.96 0.13 -3.64
N ALA A 228 -7.99 0.93 -4.10
CA ALA A 228 -7.91 1.35 -5.50
C ALA A 228 -6.47 1.61 -5.94
N SER A 229 -6.15 1.28 -7.19
CA SER A 229 -4.98 1.77 -7.90
C SER A 229 -5.43 2.62 -9.09
N ARG A 230 -4.97 3.87 -9.15
CA ARG A 230 -5.37 4.81 -10.21
C ARG A 230 -4.70 4.50 -11.54
N VAL A 231 -3.56 3.81 -11.52
CA VAL A 231 -2.77 3.48 -12.72
C VAL A 231 -2.96 2.03 -13.18
N SER A 232 -3.80 1.24 -12.51
CA SER A 232 -3.96 -0.18 -12.85
C SER A 232 -4.35 -0.42 -14.31
N LYS A 233 -5.15 0.48 -14.90
CA LYS A 233 -5.60 0.36 -16.30
C LYS A 233 -4.45 0.55 -17.29
N GLU A 234 -3.52 1.44 -16.96
CA GLU A 234 -2.40 1.82 -17.82
C GLU A 234 -1.29 0.76 -17.84
N VAL A 235 -1.17 -0.01 -16.73
CA VAL A 235 -0.11 -1.01 -16.54
C VAL A 235 -0.59 -2.46 -16.68
N SER A 236 -1.87 -2.68 -17.00
CA SER A 236 -2.48 -4.00 -17.16
C SER A 236 -2.97 -4.25 -18.58
N SER A 237 -2.96 -5.51 -19.03
CA SER A 237 -3.57 -5.90 -20.30
C SER A 237 -5.09 -5.70 -20.28
N HIS A 238 -5.72 -5.75 -21.46
CA HIS A 238 -7.17 -5.64 -21.58
C HIS A 238 -7.90 -6.78 -20.84
N GLU A 239 -7.43 -8.02 -21.04
CA GLU A 239 -7.98 -9.21 -20.39
C GLU A 239 -7.86 -9.13 -18.87
N HIS A 240 -6.68 -8.73 -18.37
CA HIS A 240 -6.45 -8.52 -16.95
C HIS A 240 -7.42 -7.49 -16.35
N ASN A 241 -7.58 -6.34 -17.01
CA ASN A 241 -8.51 -5.31 -16.58
C ASN A 241 -9.99 -5.79 -16.57
N MET A 242 -10.38 -6.62 -17.56
CA MET A 242 -11.71 -7.22 -17.59
C MET A 242 -11.90 -8.19 -16.41
N ALA A 243 -10.91 -9.06 -16.16
CA ALA A 243 -10.95 -10.03 -15.07
C ALA A 243 -11.04 -9.34 -13.70
N ALA A 244 -10.19 -8.34 -13.45
CA ALA A 244 -10.20 -7.59 -12.20
C ALA A 244 -11.54 -6.85 -11.97
N ARG A 245 -12.12 -6.27 -13.03
CA ARG A 245 -13.44 -5.62 -12.96
C ARG A 245 -14.54 -6.63 -12.66
N LYS A 246 -14.54 -7.79 -13.33
CA LYS A 246 -15.52 -8.87 -13.11
C LYS A 246 -15.41 -9.39 -11.67
N PHE A 247 -14.20 -9.67 -11.21
CA PHE A 247 -13.96 -10.08 -9.82
C PHE A 247 -14.56 -9.10 -8.82
N ARG A 248 -14.24 -7.79 -8.96
CA ARG A 248 -14.76 -6.75 -8.06
C ARG A 248 -16.30 -6.69 -8.08
N LYS A 249 -16.91 -6.83 -9.25
CA LYS A 249 -18.38 -6.84 -9.40
C LYS A 249 -18.99 -8.02 -8.64
N LEU A 250 -18.50 -9.23 -8.86
CA LEU A 250 -18.98 -10.44 -8.21
C LEU A 250 -18.76 -10.38 -6.69
N HIS A 251 -17.58 -9.86 -6.26
CA HIS A 251 -17.28 -9.70 -4.84
C HIS A 251 -18.21 -8.68 -4.15
N ALA A 252 -18.55 -7.58 -4.84
CA ALA A 252 -19.51 -6.60 -4.33
C ALA A 252 -20.92 -7.22 -4.20
N LEU A 253 -21.39 -7.98 -5.19
CA LEU A 253 -22.67 -8.68 -5.12
C LEU A 253 -22.76 -9.65 -3.94
N LEU A 254 -21.69 -10.42 -3.69
CA LEU A 254 -21.62 -11.30 -2.51
C LEU A 254 -21.73 -10.52 -1.20
N LYS A 255 -21.03 -9.37 -1.10
CA LYS A 255 -21.04 -8.56 0.12
C LYS A 255 -22.40 -7.89 0.34
N GLU A 256 -23.03 -7.35 -0.71
CA GLU A 256 -24.34 -6.73 -0.65
C GLU A 256 -25.44 -7.72 -0.25
N ASN A 257 -25.34 -8.97 -0.69
CA ASN A 257 -26.34 -10.03 -0.45
C ASN A 257 -25.93 -11.00 0.66
N GLU A 258 -24.86 -10.72 1.41
CA GLU A 258 -24.31 -11.63 2.42
C GLU A 258 -25.36 -12.10 3.43
N VAL A 259 -26.21 -11.19 3.93
CA VAL A 259 -27.25 -11.51 4.90
C VAL A 259 -28.31 -12.43 4.28
N LEU A 260 -28.78 -12.13 3.07
CA LEU A 260 -29.80 -12.93 2.36
C LEU A 260 -29.29 -14.36 2.09
N ILE A 261 -28.03 -14.48 1.68
CA ILE A 261 -27.39 -15.78 1.43
C ILE A 261 -27.27 -16.58 2.73
N ARG A 262 -26.81 -15.92 3.82
CA ARG A 262 -26.56 -16.58 5.11
C ARG A 262 -27.83 -17.09 5.78
N ILE A 263 -28.95 -16.38 5.67
CA ILE A 263 -30.25 -16.80 6.22
C ILE A 263 -31.04 -17.71 5.27
N GLY A 264 -30.48 -18.06 4.09
CA GLY A 264 -31.14 -18.94 3.11
C GLY A 264 -32.35 -18.32 2.41
N SER A 265 -32.51 -16.99 2.43
CA SER A 265 -33.63 -16.30 1.77
C SER A 265 -33.42 -16.06 0.27
N TYR A 266 -32.21 -16.23 -0.23
CA TYR A 266 -31.93 -16.13 -1.67
C TYR A 266 -32.28 -17.47 -2.37
N GLN A 267 -33.00 -17.37 -3.48
CA GLN A 267 -33.33 -18.51 -4.34
C GLN A 267 -32.49 -18.46 -5.61
N ARG A 268 -31.72 -19.52 -5.90
CA ARG A 268 -30.95 -19.64 -7.14
C ARG A 268 -31.85 -19.54 -8.38
N GLY A 269 -31.33 -18.92 -9.43
CA GLY A 269 -32.05 -18.65 -10.67
C GLY A 269 -32.78 -17.30 -10.72
N PHE A 270 -32.82 -16.56 -9.60
CA PHE A 270 -33.41 -15.24 -9.55
C PHE A 270 -32.50 -14.15 -10.14
N ASP A 271 -31.19 -14.24 -9.87
CA ASP A 271 -30.16 -13.35 -10.39
C ASP A 271 -28.96 -14.17 -10.85
N SER A 272 -28.74 -14.23 -12.17
CA SER A 272 -27.67 -15.02 -12.76
C SER A 272 -26.26 -14.54 -12.40
N GLU A 273 -26.07 -13.23 -12.13
CA GLU A 273 -24.77 -12.70 -11.71
C GLU A 273 -24.46 -13.05 -10.24
N LEU A 274 -25.48 -13.03 -9.38
CA LEU A 274 -25.33 -13.46 -8.00
C LEU A 274 -25.12 -14.98 -7.91
N ASP A 275 -25.78 -15.77 -8.77
CA ASP A 275 -25.53 -17.22 -8.86
C ASP A 275 -24.06 -17.49 -9.26
N GLU A 276 -23.54 -16.79 -10.29
CA GLU A 276 -22.12 -16.90 -10.68
C GLU A 276 -21.19 -16.49 -9.53
N ALA A 277 -21.54 -15.41 -8.82
CA ALA A 277 -20.75 -14.96 -7.68
C ALA A 277 -20.71 -16.00 -6.55
N MET A 278 -21.83 -16.66 -6.27
CA MET A 278 -21.91 -17.75 -5.30
C MET A 278 -21.09 -18.97 -5.72
N ASP A 279 -21.13 -19.34 -6.99
CA ASP A 279 -20.35 -20.47 -7.53
C ASP A 279 -18.83 -20.22 -7.46
N LYS A 280 -18.40 -18.97 -7.61
CA LYS A 280 -16.99 -18.55 -7.56
C LYS A 280 -16.50 -18.13 -6.17
N LYS A 281 -17.37 -18.11 -5.16
CA LYS A 281 -17.07 -17.57 -3.81
C LYS A 281 -15.80 -18.18 -3.20
N GLU A 282 -15.68 -19.50 -3.24
CA GLU A 282 -14.53 -20.22 -2.66
C GLU A 282 -13.24 -19.90 -3.41
N SER A 283 -13.24 -19.94 -4.75
CA SER A 283 -12.05 -19.64 -5.57
C SER A 283 -11.62 -18.16 -5.44
N MET A 284 -12.58 -17.24 -5.34
CA MET A 284 -12.31 -15.83 -5.07
C MET A 284 -11.70 -15.62 -3.68
N GLY A 285 -12.21 -16.33 -2.66
CA GLY A 285 -11.65 -16.32 -1.31
C GLY A 285 -10.22 -16.84 -1.28
N ALA A 286 -9.96 -17.97 -1.94
CA ALA A 286 -8.62 -18.56 -2.05
C ALA A 286 -7.63 -17.65 -2.81
N PHE A 287 -8.11 -16.90 -3.80
CA PHE A 287 -7.27 -15.92 -4.52
C PHE A 287 -6.88 -14.74 -3.62
N MET A 288 -7.78 -14.26 -2.78
CA MET A 288 -7.49 -13.16 -1.84
C MET A 288 -6.59 -13.59 -0.69
N ALA A 289 -6.62 -14.87 -0.32
CA ALA A 289 -5.79 -15.42 0.75
C ALA A 289 -4.40 -15.83 0.22
N GLN A 290 -3.37 -15.54 1.03
CA GLN A 290 -1.98 -15.91 0.72
C GLN A 290 -1.22 -16.04 2.03
N GLU A 291 -0.47 -17.13 2.19
CA GLU A 291 0.39 -17.32 3.36
C GLU A 291 1.50 -16.25 3.40
N GLU A 292 1.91 -15.86 4.60
CA GLU A 292 2.90 -14.79 4.79
C GLU A 292 4.23 -15.06 4.08
N GLU A 293 4.67 -16.33 4.06
CA GLU A 293 5.94 -16.74 3.47
C GLU A 293 5.83 -17.11 1.99
N GLU A 294 4.63 -17.18 1.45
CA GLU A 294 4.38 -17.51 0.05
C GLU A 294 4.79 -16.34 -0.84
N ILE A 295 5.74 -16.57 -1.74
CA ILE A 295 6.12 -15.62 -2.80
C ILE A 295 5.48 -16.10 -4.09
N VAL A 296 4.65 -15.27 -4.69
CA VAL A 296 3.95 -15.60 -5.94
C VAL A 296 4.42 -14.67 -7.04
N ASP A 297 4.67 -15.25 -8.21
CA ASP A 297 4.97 -14.47 -9.41
C ASP A 297 3.74 -13.67 -9.86
N SER A 298 3.96 -12.41 -10.20
CA SER A 298 2.87 -11.50 -10.59
C SER A 298 2.13 -11.97 -11.84
N GLN A 299 2.85 -12.55 -12.83
CA GLN A 299 2.23 -13.04 -14.06
C GLN A 299 1.38 -14.28 -13.78
N GLN A 300 1.83 -15.14 -12.86
CA GLN A 300 1.05 -16.29 -12.41
C GLN A 300 -0.23 -15.85 -11.71
N SER A 301 -0.17 -14.83 -10.86
CA SER A 301 -1.35 -14.25 -10.18
C SER A 301 -2.37 -13.70 -11.20
N ILE A 302 -1.90 -12.98 -12.21
CA ILE A 302 -2.74 -12.43 -13.28
C ILE A 302 -3.39 -13.55 -14.10
N GLN A 303 -2.62 -14.54 -14.50
CA GLN A 303 -3.13 -15.66 -15.27
C GLN A 303 -4.20 -16.44 -14.50
N GLN A 304 -3.97 -16.71 -13.22
CA GLN A 304 -4.95 -17.36 -12.34
C GLN A 304 -6.25 -16.55 -12.24
N LEU A 305 -6.16 -15.22 -12.16
CA LEU A 305 -7.33 -14.34 -12.13
C LEU A 305 -8.13 -14.40 -13.44
N ILE A 306 -7.45 -14.34 -14.59
CA ILE A 306 -8.09 -14.40 -15.92
C ILE A 306 -8.82 -15.73 -16.10
N GLU A 307 -8.16 -16.85 -15.80
CA GLU A 307 -8.75 -18.18 -15.88
C GLU A 307 -9.95 -18.34 -14.95
N MET A 308 -9.84 -17.91 -13.69
CA MET A 308 -10.93 -17.96 -12.72
C MET A 308 -12.15 -17.15 -13.18
N MET A 309 -11.92 -15.98 -13.80
CA MET A 309 -13.01 -15.13 -14.29
C MET A 309 -13.53 -15.53 -15.68
N GLN A 310 -12.91 -16.52 -16.32
CA GLN A 310 -13.29 -17.01 -17.64
C GLN A 310 -13.40 -15.87 -18.68
N ILE A 311 -12.36 -15.06 -18.74
CA ILE A 311 -12.24 -14.01 -19.75
C ILE A 311 -11.66 -14.67 -21.01
N PRO A 312 -12.29 -14.47 -22.20
CA PRO A 312 -11.87 -15.06 -23.46
C PRO A 312 -10.52 -14.50 -23.95
#